data_a1b151bd8428a5dc52e0808fa401171b
#
_entry.id   a1b151bd8428a5dc52e0808fa401171b
#
_cell.length_a   1.000
_cell.length_b   1.000
_cell.length_c   1.000
_cell.angle_alpha   90.00
_cell.angle_beta   90.00
_cell.angle_gamma   90.00
#
_symmetry.space_group_name_H-M   'P 1'
#
loop_
_entity.id
_entity.type
_entity.pdbx_description
1 polymer ?
#
loop_
_entity_poly.entity_id
_entity_poly.type
_entity_poly.pdbx_seq_one_letter_code
_entity_poly.pdbx_strand_id
1 'polypeptide(L)' 'MTDEKTIGSKIKAWRAKKDMTQDELAKEADIPYPTLAKIESGAVQNPSIETVVKIAAGFGITLDELIK' A
#
# COMPACT_ATOMS: atom_id res chain seq x y z
N MET A 1 -0.72 -2.35 20.73
CA MET A 1 0.45 -1.72 20.11
C MET A 1 0.33 -1.70 18.62
N THR A 2 0.47 -0.58 18.06
CA THR A 2 0.36 -0.42 16.63
C THR A 2 1.52 -1.10 15.92
N ASP A 3 1.22 -1.82 14.88
CA ASP A 3 2.24 -2.44 14.07
C ASP A 3 2.55 -1.54 12.89
N GLU A 4 3.22 -0.46 13.15
CA GLU A 4 3.52 0.55 12.14
C GLU A 4 4.61 0.11 11.18
N LYS A 5 5.20 -1.05 11.44
CA LYS A 5 6.30 -1.53 10.60
C LYS A 5 5.82 -2.47 9.50
N THR A 6 4.56 -2.85 9.52
CA THR A 6 4.05 -3.69 8.46
C THR A 6 3.86 -2.87 7.19
N ILE A 7 3.94 -3.55 6.05
CA ILE A 7 3.71 -2.88 4.79
C ILE A 7 2.28 -2.33 4.73
N GLY A 8 1.33 -3.06 5.31
CA GLY A 8 -0.06 -2.59 5.35
C GLY A 8 -0.21 -1.28 6.09
N SER A 9 0.45 -1.15 7.25
CA SER A 9 0.41 0.08 8.03
C SER A 9 1.02 1.24 7.25
N LYS A 10 2.12 0.98 6.58
CA LYS A 10 2.80 2.03 5.81
C LYS A 10 1.92 2.51 4.65
N ILE A 11 1.24 1.58 4.00
CA ILE A 11 0.34 1.94 2.92
C ILE A 11 -0.81 2.81 3.43
N LYS A 12 -1.40 2.42 4.57
CA LYS A 12 -2.46 3.22 5.17
C LYS A 12 -1.99 4.64 5.49
N ALA A 13 -0.79 4.75 6.05
CA ALA A 13 -0.23 6.03 6.41
C ALA A 13 -0.03 6.91 5.18
N TRP A 14 0.47 6.33 4.10
CA TRP A 14 0.66 7.07 2.86
C TRP A 14 -0.67 7.48 2.24
N ARG A 15 -1.69 6.58 2.32
CA ARG A 15 -3.01 6.94 1.82
C ARG A 15 -3.56 8.16 2.57
N ALA A 16 -3.43 8.16 3.89
CA ALA A 16 -3.90 9.28 4.69
C ALA A 16 -3.16 10.56 4.30
N LYS A 17 -1.86 10.46 4.11
CA LYS A 17 -1.05 11.60 3.74
C LYS A 17 -1.43 12.15 2.36
N LYS A 18 -1.80 11.27 1.44
CA LYS A 18 -2.18 11.63 0.09
C LYS A 18 -3.68 11.86 -0.06
N ASP A 19 -4.43 11.68 1.02
CA ASP A 19 -5.88 11.85 1.02
C ASP A 19 -6.55 10.94 -0.02
N MET A 20 -6.17 9.67 -0.01
CA MET A 20 -6.67 8.69 -0.96
C MET A 20 -7.47 7.60 -0.25
N THR A 21 -8.53 7.15 -0.91
CA THR A 21 -9.26 5.96 -0.46
C THR A 21 -8.54 4.71 -0.97
N GLN A 22 -8.91 3.55 -0.40
CA GLN A 22 -8.38 2.28 -0.90
C GLN A 22 -8.70 2.08 -2.37
N ASP A 23 -9.93 2.41 -2.75
CA ASP A 23 -10.36 2.24 -4.14
C ASP A 23 -9.52 3.10 -5.08
N GLU A 24 -9.29 4.33 -4.68
CA GLU A 24 -8.47 5.23 -5.49
C GLU A 24 -7.04 4.72 -5.65
N LEU A 25 -6.47 4.24 -4.55
CA LEU A 25 -5.11 3.71 -4.63
C LEU A 25 -5.05 2.46 -5.50
N ALA A 26 -6.02 1.57 -5.35
CA ALA A 26 -6.03 0.35 -6.15
C ALA A 26 -6.06 0.68 -7.65
N LYS A 27 -6.86 1.68 -8.02
CA LYS A 27 -6.92 2.11 -9.42
C LYS A 27 -5.61 2.72 -9.88
N GLU A 28 -5.03 3.60 -9.07
CA GLU A 28 -3.77 4.26 -9.43
C GLU A 28 -2.63 3.27 -9.50
N ALA A 29 -2.63 2.27 -8.63
CA ALA A 29 -1.58 1.26 -8.60
C ALA A 29 -1.82 0.13 -9.60
N ASP A 30 -2.99 0.10 -10.22
CA ASP A 30 -3.35 -0.93 -11.18
C ASP A 30 -3.30 -2.32 -10.54
N ILE A 31 -3.89 -2.44 -9.35
CA ILE A 31 -4.03 -3.72 -8.67
C ILE A 31 -5.49 -3.91 -8.27
N PRO A 32 -5.92 -5.17 -8.11
CA PRO A 32 -7.30 -5.42 -7.68
C PRO A 32 -7.55 -4.86 -6.29
N TYR A 33 -8.73 -4.30 -6.09
CA TYR A 33 -9.11 -3.77 -4.78
C TYR A 33 -8.99 -4.82 -3.67
N PRO A 34 -9.47 -6.06 -3.86
CA PRO A 34 -9.34 -7.07 -2.81
C PRO A 34 -7.89 -7.35 -2.42
N THR A 35 -6.98 -7.27 -3.39
CA THR A 35 -5.56 -7.47 -3.11
C THR A 35 -5.05 -6.39 -2.16
N LEU A 36 -5.37 -5.15 -2.44
CA LEU A 36 -4.94 -4.03 -1.59
C LEU A 36 -5.56 -4.15 -0.20
N ALA A 37 -6.84 -4.49 -0.14
CA ALA A 37 -7.53 -4.62 1.14
C ALA A 37 -6.89 -5.69 2.01
N LYS A 38 -6.48 -6.81 1.42
CA LYS A 38 -5.84 -7.88 2.17
C LYS A 38 -4.47 -7.46 2.69
N ILE A 39 -3.73 -6.70 1.91
CA ILE A 39 -2.43 -6.21 2.35
C ILE A 39 -2.59 -5.24 3.49
N GLU A 40 -3.53 -4.31 3.40
CA GLU A 40 -3.73 -3.32 4.45
C GLU A 40 -4.26 -3.91 5.74
N SER A 41 -5.07 -4.97 5.63
CA SER A 41 -5.63 -5.61 6.82
C SER A 41 -4.63 -6.53 7.52
N GLY A 42 -3.53 -6.86 6.86
CA GLY A 42 -2.55 -7.79 7.40
C GLY A 42 -2.80 -9.23 7.03
N ALA A 43 -3.88 -9.50 6.28
CA ALA A 43 -4.14 -10.86 5.81
C ALA A 43 -3.04 -11.33 4.87
N VAL A 44 -2.48 -10.43 4.08
CA VAL A 44 -1.31 -10.70 3.26
C VAL A 44 -0.18 -9.80 3.76
N GLN A 45 0.82 -10.42 4.39
CA GLN A 45 1.92 -9.66 4.98
C GLN A 45 3.14 -9.59 4.08
N ASN A 46 3.20 -10.46 3.08
CA ASN A 46 4.34 -10.51 2.17
C ASN A 46 3.87 -10.37 0.73
N PRO A 47 3.39 -9.19 0.33
CA PRO A 47 3.01 -9.00 -1.07
C PRO A 47 4.24 -9.12 -1.95
N SER A 48 4.04 -9.49 -3.21
CA SER A 48 5.15 -9.60 -4.14
C SER A 48 5.80 -8.23 -4.34
N ILE A 49 7.07 -8.25 -4.72
CA ILE A 49 7.77 -6.99 -4.97
C ILE A 49 7.09 -6.22 -6.10
N GLU A 50 6.57 -6.92 -7.08
CA GLU A 50 5.86 -6.28 -8.17
C GLU A 50 4.65 -5.51 -7.67
N THR A 51 3.89 -6.10 -6.75
CA THR A 51 2.73 -5.43 -6.16
C THR A 51 3.16 -4.20 -5.38
N VAL A 52 4.23 -4.31 -4.60
CA VAL A 52 4.71 -3.19 -3.79
C VAL A 52 5.19 -2.06 -4.69
N VAL A 53 5.88 -2.39 -5.77
CA VAL A 53 6.33 -1.38 -6.74
C VAL A 53 5.14 -0.66 -7.36
N LYS A 54 4.09 -1.39 -7.71
CA LYS A 54 2.89 -0.79 -8.26
C LYS A 54 2.22 0.17 -7.28
N ILE A 55 2.20 -0.21 -6.01
CA ILE A 55 1.61 0.64 -4.97
C ILE A 55 2.43 1.93 -4.83
N ALA A 56 3.75 1.81 -4.80
CA ALA A 56 4.60 2.99 -4.71
C ALA A 56 4.37 3.91 -5.92
N ALA A 57 4.26 3.34 -7.10
CA ALA A 57 3.99 4.12 -8.30
C ALA A 57 2.62 4.81 -8.22
N GLY A 58 1.64 4.11 -7.63
CA GLY A 58 0.31 4.69 -7.46
C GLY A 58 0.32 5.91 -6.55
N PHE A 59 1.23 5.93 -5.58
CA PHE A 59 1.41 7.09 -4.72
C PHE A 59 2.30 8.16 -5.34
N GLY A 60 3.04 7.83 -6.39
CA GLY A 60 4.01 8.75 -6.96
C GLY A 60 5.26 8.86 -6.12
N ILE A 61 5.62 7.81 -5.42
CA ILE A 61 6.83 7.76 -4.58
C ILE A 61 7.70 6.60 -4.99
N THR A 62 8.92 6.57 -4.49
CA THR A 62 9.81 5.46 -4.77
C THR A 62 9.48 4.28 -3.86
N LEU A 63 9.93 3.11 -4.27
CA LEU A 63 9.78 1.93 -3.43
C LEU A 63 10.48 2.14 -2.08
N ASP A 64 11.65 2.75 -2.11
CA ASP A 64 12.41 3.00 -0.90
C ASP A 64 11.64 3.89 0.07
N GLU A 65 10.97 4.90 -0.45
CA GLU A 65 10.16 5.77 0.39
C GLU A 65 9.00 5.02 1.03
N LEU A 66 8.42 4.10 0.28
CA LEU A 66 7.27 3.36 0.79
C LEU A 66 7.67 2.42 1.93
N ILE A 67 8.77 1.72 1.79
CA ILE A 67 9.15 0.67 2.74
C ILE A 67 10.02 1.16 3.89
N LYS A 68 10.41 2.39 3.87
CA LYS A 68 11.24 2.95 4.93
C LYS A 68 10.56 3.02 6.30
#